data_c6c95d06b8448a3c7987f8a020bab705
#
_entry.id   c6c95d06b8448a3c7987f8a020bab705
#
_cell.length_a   1.000
_cell.length_b   1.000
_cell.length_c   1.000
_cell.angle_alpha   90.00
_cell.angle_beta   90.00
_cell.angle_gamma   90.00
#
_symmetry.space_group_name_H-M   'P 1'
#
loop_
_entity.id
_entity.type
_entity.pdbx_description
1 polymer ?
#
loop_
_entity_poly.entity_id
_entity_poly.type
_entity_poly.pdbx_seq_one_letter_code
_entity_poly.pdbx_strand_id
1 'polypeptide(L)'
;LGDTLAFFPYVEQFRIENNCRVKVYLPKQEMIQYFKPVYPEIEFLSEDKHIGEWSRGGGKNLYFRLPFDADNVQTFKVGIGWDGRQHQPMQKSISDILGMEFREGKDELKPRLAFKDHGRPVEEKYVAIGVHSNGPQMKYWNYPRGWEYVVKYLNHKGYKALAIDLQYSNNRGERIQHKPGEAEKPKWVNQPPDNAELAHDNPLDVTMSNIKHSEFFIGLGSGLSWLSWALNKWVIMIHGFTKPWYEFQDKCVHVHNDKVCTGCWHVDYVLNLKEDWEMCPEHKGTDRHFECSKEIDPPMVFGAIDKVIKCL
;
A
#
# COMPACT_ATOMS: atom_id res chain seq x y z
N LEU A 1 -2.40 -5.54 -1.96
CA LEU A 1 -1.48 -5.06 -3.00
C LEU A 1 -0.11 -4.76 -2.40
N GLY A 2 -0.01 -3.90 -1.37
CA GLY A 2 1.26 -3.52 -0.75
C GLY A 2 2.06 -4.71 -0.26
N ASP A 3 1.46 -5.57 0.55
CA ASP A 3 2.11 -6.78 1.09
C ASP A 3 2.62 -7.70 -0.03
N THR A 4 1.81 -7.90 -1.07
CA THR A 4 2.20 -8.73 -2.22
C THR A 4 3.43 -8.15 -2.92
N LEU A 5 3.45 -6.83 -3.14
CA LEU A 5 4.58 -6.14 -3.77
C LEU A 5 5.83 -6.18 -2.88
N ALA A 6 5.66 -5.99 -1.57
CA ALA A 6 6.77 -6.04 -0.62
C ALA A 6 7.44 -7.41 -0.56
N PHE A 7 6.65 -8.50 -0.67
CA PHE A 7 7.11 -9.86 -0.40
C PHE A 7 7.57 -10.62 -1.65
N PHE A 8 6.97 -10.34 -2.81
CA PHE A 8 7.19 -11.15 -4.00
C PHE A 8 8.65 -11.24 -4.47
N PRO A 9 9.46 -10.17 -4.42
CA PRO A 9 10.88 -10.24 -4.80
C PRO A 9 11.69 -11.23 -3.96
N TYR A 10 11.38 -11.37 -2.67
CA TYR A 10 12.05 -12.34 -1.79
C TYR A 10 11.70 -13.78 -2.15
N VAL A 11 10.48 -14.02 -2.65
CA VAL A 11 10.07 -15.35 -3.14
C VAL A 11 10.90 -15.77 -4.35
N GLU A 12 11.12 -14.86 -5.29
CA GLU A 12 12.00 -15.13 -6.45
C GLU A 12 13.46 -15.30 -6.02
N GLN A 13 13.94 -14.46 -5.13
CA GLN A 13 15.31 -14.56 -4.62
C GLN A 13 15.53 -15.88 -3.86
N PHE A 14 14.56 -16.31 -3.06
CA PHE A 14 14.58 -17.64 -2.40
C PHE A 14 14.70 -18.75 -3.43
N ARG A 15 13.92 -18.70 -4.52
CA ARG A 15 13.99 -19.69 -5.60
C ARG A 15 15.40 -19.77 -6.20
N ILE A 16 16.00 -18.61 -6.46
CA ILE A 16 17.34 -18.52 -7.06
C ILE A 16 18.41 -19.06 -6.11
N GLU A 17 18.42 -18.58 -4.86
CA GLU A 17 19.45 -18.95 -3.86
C GLU A 17 19.42 -20.45 -3.49
N ASN A 18 18.22 -21.03 -3.47
CA ASN A 18 18.05 -22.45 -3.12
C ASN A 18 17.97 -23.39 -4.34
N ASN A 19 18.06 -22.85 -5.56
CA ASN A 19 17.95 -23.62 -6.80
C ASN A 19 16.75 -24.58 -6.79
N CYS A 20 15.58 -24.09 -6.37
CA CYS A 20 14.39 -24.92 -6.16
C CYS A 20 13.24 -24.48 -7.07
N ARG A 21 12.23 -25.34 -7.22
CA ARG A 21 10.96 -24.97 -7.85
C ARG A 21 10.05 -24.30 -6.82
N VAL A 22 9.42 -23.20 -7.21
CA VAL A 22 8.51 -22.45 -6.34
C VAL A 22 7.12 -22.39 -6.98
N LYS A 23 6.12 -22.68 -6.16
CA LYS A 23 4.70 -22.49 -6.50
C LYS A 23 4.12 -21.44 -5.57
N VAL A 24 3.41 -20.47 -6.13
CA VAL A 24 2.86 -19.34 -5.36
C VAL A 24 1.35 -19.26 -5.52
N TYR A 25 0.66 -19.13 -4.42
CA TYR A 25 -0.73 -18.68 -4.41
C TYR A 25 -0.80 -17.22 -4.02
N LEU A 26 -1.49 -16.43 -4.83
CA LEU A 26 -1.83 -15.04 -4.52
C LEU A 26 -3.31 -14.93 -4.18
N PRO A 27 -3.69 -14.39 -3.00
CA PRO A 27 -5.11 -14.18 -2.66
C PRO A 27 -5.85 -13.28 -3.65
N LYS A 28 -5.11 -12.37 -4.30
CA LYS A 28 -5.61 -11.54 -5.39
C LYS A 28 -5.18 -12.13 -6.72
N GLN A 29 -5.99 -13.07 -7.25
CA GLN A 29 -5.66 -13.80 -8.48
C GLN A 29 -5.46 -12.89 -9.69
N GLU A 30 -6.15 -11.74 -9.73
CA GLU A 30 -5.98 -10.73 -10.77
C GLU A 30 -4.56 -10.13 -10.83
N MET A 31 -3.77 -10.29 -9.78
CA MET A 31 -2.37 -9.84 -9.78
C MET A 31 -1.44 -10.76 -10.58
N ILE A 32 -1.81 -12.01 -10.81
CA ILE A 32 -0.97 -13.01 -11.50
C ILE A 32 -0.58 -12.52 -12.90
N GLN A 33 -1.50 -11.87 -13.62
CA GLN A 33 -1.24 -11.36 -14.97
C GLN A 33 -0.07 -10.36 -15.02
N TYR A 34 0.22 -9.65 -13.93
CA TYR A 34 1.30 -8.66 -13.86
C TYR A 34 2.64 -9.27 -13.40
N PHE A 35 2.60 -10.38 -12.67
CA PHE A 35 3.81 -11.05 -12.18
C PHE A 35 4.29 -12.15 -13.13
N LYS A 36 3.39 -12.97 -13.65
CA LYS A 36 3.75 -14.14 -14.45
C LYS A 36 4.67 -13.86 -15.65
N PRO A 37 4.50 -12.76 -16.42
CA PRO A 37 5.39 -12.48 -17.56
C PRO A 37 6.83 -12.13 -17.16
N VAL A 38 7.06 -11.65 -15.94
CA VAL A 38 8.37 -11.19 -15.45
C VAL A 38 9.01 -12.13 -14.43
N TYR A 39 8.26 -13.18 -14.02
CA TYR A 39 8.72 -14.28 -13.16
C TYR A 39 8.31 -15.62 -13.78
N PRO A 40 8.82 -15.98 -14.98
CA PRO A 40 8.35 -17.14 -15.72
C PRO A 40 8.66 -18.47 -15.04
N GLU A 41 9.66 -18.50 -14.16
CA GLU A 41 10.09 -19.71 -13.43
C GLU A 41 9.23 -20.00 -12.18
N ILE A 42 8.32 -19.08 -11.82
CA ILE A 42 7.39 -19.29 -10.71
C ILE A 42 6.07 -19.83 -11.25
N GLU A 43 5.63 -20.95 -10.69
CA GLU A 43 4.31 -21.53 -10.98
C GLU A 43 3.25 -20.84 -10.11
N PHE A 44 2.27 -20.19 -10.74
CA PHE A 44 1.15 -19.58 -10.03
C PHE A 44 -0.03 -20.55 -9.92
N LEU A 45 -0.51 -20.73 -8.70
CA LEU A 45 -1.64 -21.60 -8.39
C LEU A 45 -2.98 -20.85 -8.53
N SER A 46 -3.98 -21.50 -9.14
CA SER A 46 -5.33 -20.94 -9.28
C SER A 46 -6.27 -21.41 -8.15
N GLU A 47 -7.28 -20.59 -7.82
CA GLU A 47 -8.29 -20.91 -6.81
C GLU A 47 -9.06 -22.20 -7.13
N ASP A 48 -9.48 -22.37 -8.38
CA ASP A 48 -10.37 -23.45 -8.79
C ASP A 48 -9.81 -24.87 -8.58
N LYS A 49 -8.49 -24.98 -8.43
CA LYS A 49 -7.80 -26.30 -8.38
C LYS A 49 -7.20 -26.63 -7.04
N HIS A 50 -6.97 -25.65 -6.17
CA HIS A 50 -6.03 -25.80 -5.06
C HIS A 50 -6.53 -25.28 -3.72
N ILE A 51 -7.79 -24.79 -3.63
CA ILE A 51 -8.36 -24.26 -2.41
C ILE A 51 -9.51 -25.12 -1.91
N GLY A 52 -9.42 -25.51 -0.63
CA GLY A 52 -10.54 -26.01 0.14
C GLY A 52 -11.10 -24.95 1.07
N GLU A 53 -12.39 -24.94 1.29
CA GLU A 53 -13.03 -24.11 2.31
C GLU A 53 -12.97 -24.80 3.66
N TRP A 54 -12.53 -24.07 4.68
CA TRP A 54 -12.56 -24.51 6.06
C TRP A 54 -13.18 -23.43 6.93
N SER A 55 -14.16 -23.80 7.74
CA SER A 55 -14.82 -22.89 8.69
C SER A 55 -14.41 -23.21 10.13
N ARG A 56 -13.89 -22.24 10.85
CA ARG A 56 -13.70 -22.29 12.29
C ARG A 56 -14.31 -21.04 12.91
N GLY A 57 -15.28 -21.24 13.82
CA GLY A 57 -15.84 -20.14 14.59
C GLY A 57 -16.61 -19.09 13.78
N GLY A 58 -17.41 -19.50 12.77
CA GLY A 58 -18.32 -18.61 12.05
C GLY A 58 -17.73 -17.85 10.86
N GLY A 59 -16.44 -17.97 10.60
CA GLY A 59 -15.76 -17.40 9.43
C GLY A 59 -15.31 -18.47 8.44
N LYS A 60 -15.39 -18.19 7.14
CA LYS A 60 -14.78 -19.05 6.12
C LYS A 60 -13.28 -18.78 6.07
N ASN A 61 -12.48 -19.79 6.43
CA ASN A 61 -11.04 -19.73 6.21
C ASN A 61 -10.70 -20.57 4.96
N LEU A 62 -9.95 -19.99 4.06
CA LEU A 62 -9.41 -20.70 2.92
C LEU A 62 -8.13 -21.43 3.34
N TYR A 63 -8.02 -22.71 3.03
CA TYR A 63 -6.80 -23.48 3.23
C TYR A 63 -6.32 -24.04 1.90
N PHE A 64 -5.03 -24.13 1.77
CA PHE A 64 -4.40 -24.79 0.63
C PHE A 64 -4.51 -26.30 0.73
N ARG A 65 -5.03 -26.92 -0.31
CA ARG A 65 -4.78 -28.32 -0.59
C ARG A 65 -3.60 -28.39 -1.54
N LEU A 66 -2.46 -28.82 -1.04
CA LEU A 66 -1.34 -29.09 -1.91
C LEU A 66 -1.71 -30.22 -2.87
N PRO A 67 -1.57 -30.04 -4.20
CA PRO A 67 -2.02 -31.02 -5.19
C PRO A 67 -1.08 -32.21 -5.36
N PHE A 68 -0.13 -32.43 -4.43
CA PHE A 68 0.89 -33.45 -4.53
C PHE A 68 1.25 -34.03 -3.17
N ASP A 69 1.66 -35.28 -3.15
CA ASP A 69 2.26 -35.96 -1.98
C ASP A 69 3.57 -35.28 -1.59
N ALA A 70 3.67 -34.93 -0.30
CA ALA A 70 4.51 -33.82 0.12
C ALA A 70 5.81 -34.23 0.82
N ASP A 71 6.38 -35.41 0.53
CA ASP A 71 7.60 -35.86 1.21
C ASP A 71 8.83 -34.95 0.97
N ASN A 72 8.75 -34.04 -0.03
CA ASN A 72 9.82 -33.10 -0.37
C ASN A 72 9.33 -31.68 -0.62
N VAL A 73 8.23 -31.24 0.01
CA VAL A 73 7.68 -29.91 -0.15
C VAL A 73 7.65 -29.16 1.15
N GLN A 74 8.36 -28.04 1.19
CA GLN A 74 8.26 -27.09 2.28
C GLN A 74 7.22 -26.01 1.93
N THR A 75 6.29 -25.75 2.85
CA THR A 75 5.25 -24.75 2.69
C THR A 75 5.49 -23.56 3.60
N PHE A 76 5.46 -22.36 3.03
CA PHE A 76 5.57 -21.10 3.76
C PHE A 76 4.26 -20.33 3.68
N LYS A 77 3.73 -19.90 4.80
CA LYS A 77 2.65 -18.94 4.88
C LYS A 77 3.24 -17.54 4.99
N VAL A 78 3.21 -16.82 3.89
CA VAL A 78 3.74 -15.47 3.82
C VAL A 78 2.64 -14.46 4.13
N GLY A 79 2.91 -13.58 5.05
CA GLY A 79 1.97 -12.51 5.44
C GLY A 79 2.44 -11.82 6.71
N ILE A 80 1.84 -10.68 7.01
CA ILE A 80 2.03 -10.01 8.29
C ILE A 80 1.07 -10.70 9.26
N GLY A 81 1.61 -11.58 10.09
CA GLY A 81 0.85 -12.34 11.08
C GLY A 81 0.87 -11.68 12.45
N TRP A 82 0.12 -12.27 13.38
CA TRP A 82 0.00 -11.90 14.78
C TRP A 82 1.20 -12.33 15.66
N ASP A 83 2.36 -12.51 15.05
CA ASP A 83 3.55 -13.12 15.61
C ASP A 83 4.69 -12.13 15.93
N GLY A 84 4.34 -10.86 16.09
CA GLY A 84 5.29 -9.80 16.45
C GLY A 84 6.04 -9.19 15.28
N ARG A 85 5.76 -9.60 14.04
CA ARG A 85 6.44 -9.06 12.84
C ARG A 85 6.12 -7.61 12.52
N GLN A 86 5.09 -7.03 13.16
CA GLN A 86 4.83 -5.59 13.10
C GLN A 86 5.92 -4.74 13.77
N HIS A 87 6.86 -5.34 14.53
CA HIS A 87 7.96 -4.65 15.21
C HIS A 87 9.28 -4.64 14.41
N GLN A 88 9.22 -4.97 13.14
CA GLN A 88 10.37 -4.96 12.23
C GLN A 88 9.95 -4.46 10.83
N PRO A 89 10.90 -4.10 9.95
CA PRO A 89 10.60 -3.72 8.56
C PRO A 89 9.73 -4.78 7.87
N MET A 90 8.75 -4.33 7.07
CA MET A 90 7.81 -5.23 6.41
C MET A 90 8.54 -6.29 5.56
N GLN A 91 9.54 -5.89 4.81
CA GLN A 91 10.33 -6.83 3.98
C GLN A 91 11.22 -7.77 4.81
N LYS A 92 11.62 -7.36 6.01
CA LYS A 92 12.32 -8.27 6.93
C LYS A 92 11.44 -9.44 7.37
N SER A 93 10.14 -9.21 7.50
CA SER A 93 9.20 -10.26 7.87
C SER A 93 9.18 -11.42 6.87
N ILE A 94 9.27 -11.15 5.57
CA ILE A 94 9.34 -12.22 4.57
C ILE A 94 10.71 -12.90 4.55
N SER A 95 11.80 -12.15 4.71
CA SER A 95 13.13 -12.76 4.76
C SER A 95 13.25 -13.74 5.92
N ASP A 96 12.72 -13.38 7.11
CA ASP A 96 12.71 -14.27 8.27
C ASP A 96 11.86 -15.53 8.05
N ILE A 97 10.68 -15.40 7.42
CA ILE A 97 9.81 -16.53 7.07
C ILE A 97 10.54 -17.52 6.15
N LEU A 98 11.28 -17.01 5.19
CA LEU A 98 11.99 -17.82 4.19
C LEU A 98 13.38 -18.25 4.68
N GLY A 99 13.83 -17.83 5.87
CA GLY A 99 15.17 -18.12 6.37
C GLY A 99 16.29 -17.44 5.57
N MET A 100 15.99 -16.27 4.99
CA MET A 100 16.92 -15.50 4.18
C MET A 100 17.53 -14.33 4.95
N GLU A 101 18.69 -13.86 4.51
CA GLU A 101 19.24 -12.60 5.00
C GLU A 101 18.39 -11.41 4.53
N PHE A 102 18.07 -10.50 5.45
CA PHE A 102 17.40 -9.26 5.10
C PHE A 102 18.37 -8.29 4.42
N ARG A 103 18.01 -7.84 3.22
CA ARG A 103 18.79 -6.90 2.41
C ARG A 103 17.86 -5.81 1.89
N GLU A 104 17.90 -4.65 2.52
CA GLU A 104 17.07 -3.52 2.13
C GLU A 104 17.68 -2.76 0.94
N GLY A 105 16.81 -2.22 0.09
CA GLY A 105 17.19 -1.28 -0.98
C GLY A 105 17.96 -1.89 -2.14
N LYS A 106 18.03 -3.22 -2.25
CA LYS A 106 18.66 -3.88 -3.38
C LYS A 106 17.71 -3.95 -4.57
N ASP A 107 18.22 -3.67 -5.76
CA ASP A 107 17.39 -3.65 -6.98
C ASP A 107 16.75 -5.01 -7.29
N GLU A 108 17.43 -6.12 -7.00
CA GLU A 108 16.87 -7.47 -7.14
C GLU A 108 15.69 -7.74 -6.21
N LEU A 109 15.55 -6.97 -5.13
CA LEU A 109 14.46 -7.05 -4.16
C LEU A 109 13.37 -6.00 -4.39
N LYS A 110 13.35 -5.35 -5.56
CA LYS A 110 12.22 -4.57 -6.04
C LYS A 110 11.28 -5.45 -6.87
N PRO A 111 9.95 -5.33 -6.67
CA PRO A 111 9.01 -6.08 -7.48
C PRO A 111 9.05 -5.62 -8.94
N ARG A 112 9.07 -6.58 -9.86
CA ARG A 112 8.93 -6.34 -11.29
C ARG A 112 7.50 -6.62 -11.70
N LEU A 113 6.96 -5.79 -12.58
CA LEU A 113 5.58 -5.90 -13.06
C LEU A 113 5.55 -5.72 -14.57
N ALA A 114 4.81 -6.59 -15.25
CA ALA A 114 4.45 -6.41 -16.66
C ALA A 114 3.03 -5.89 -16.74
N PHE A 115 2.82 -4.82 -17.48
CA PHE A 115 1.49 -4.25 -17.70
C PHE A 115 1.45 -3.53 -19.05
N LYS A 116 0.25 -3.34 -19.57
CA LYS A 116 0.04 -2.54 -20.76
C LYS A 116 0.20 -1.06 -20.40
N ASP A 117 1.11 -0.39 -21.10
CA ASP A 117 1.27 1.06 -20.95
C ASP A 117 0.19 1.78 -21.79
N HIS A 118 -0.64 2.55 -21.13
CA HIS A 118 -1.73 3.33 -21.78
C HIS A 118 -1.32 4.76 -22.11
N GLY A 119 -0.05 5.13 -21.88
CA GLY A 119 0.47 6.47 -22.12
C GLY A 119 0.17 7.47 -21.01
N ARG A 120 0.48 8.73 -21.28
CA ARG A 120 0.23 9.84 -20.34
C ARG A 120 -1.25 10.23 -20.35
N PRO A 121 -1.89 10.39 -19.19
CA PRO A 121 -3.29 10.84 -19.10
C PRO A 121 -3.46 12.35 -19.35
N VAL A 122 -2.40 13.14 -19.12
CA VAL A 122 -2.36 14.59 -19.34
C VAL A 122 -1.01 15.00 -19.95
N GLU A 123 -0.99 16.07 -20.74
CA GLU A 123 0.23 16.52 -21.45
C GLU A 123 1.23 17.19 -20.52
N GLU A 124 0.73 17.96 -19.53
CA GLU A 124 1.57 18.70 -18.60
C GLU A 124 2.33 17.75 -17.66
N LYS A 125 3.40 18.26 -17.04
CA LYS A 125 4.06 17.58 -15.95
C LYS A 125 3.10 17.42 -14.78
N TYR A 126 3.02 16.22 -14.23
CA TYR A 126 2.12 15.95 -13.12
C TYR A 126 2.74 15.03 -12.06
N VAL A 127 2.19 15.15 -10.88
CA VAL A 127 2.47 14.30 -9.72
C VAL A 127 1.22 13.45 -9.45
N ALA A 128 1.39 12.14 -9.36
CA ALA A 128 0.29 11.26 -8.98
C ALA A 128 0.08 11.35 -7.46
N ILE A 129 -1.18 11.47 -7.01
CA ILE A 129 -1.54 11.50 -5.60
C ILE A 129 -2.52 10.39 -5.25
N GLY A 130 -2.32 9.75 -4.08
CA GLY A 130 -3.19 8.73 -3.52
C GLY A 130 -3.66 9.13 -2.12
N VAL A 131 -4.92 9.53 -2.00
CA VAL A 131 -5.48 10.07 -0.76
C VAL A 131 -6.20 9.03 0.10
N HIS A 132 -6.47 7.84 -0.48
CA HIS A 132 -7.18 6.74 0.18
C HIS A 132 -6.27 5.56 0.55
N SER A 133 -6.70 4.81 1.54
CA SER A 133 -6.08 3.57 1.97
C SER A 133 -7.15 2.54 2.33
N ASN A 134 -6.92 1.28 2.00
CA ASN A 134 -7.71 0.17 2.52
C ASN A 134 -7.28 -0.09 3.96
N GLY A 135 -7.95 0.49 4.91
CA GLY A 135 -7.59 0.33 6.31
C GLY A 135 -8.27 1.38 7.20
N PRO A 136 -8.00 1.36 8.50
CA PRO A 136 -8.63 2.27 9.44
C PRO A 136 -8.26 3.73 9.17
N GLN A 137 -9.11 4.64 9.64
CA GLN A 137 -8.98 6.10 9.41
C GLN A 137 -7.66 6.68 9.94
N MET A 138 -6.99 6.02 10.89
CA MET A 138 -5.66 6.40 11.35
C MET A 138 -4.56 6.30 10.28
N LYS A 139 -4.82 5.60 9.16
CA LYS A 139 -3.92 5.58 8.00
C LYS A 139 -4.03 6.83 7.13
N TYR A 140 -5.11 7.60 7.26
CA TYR A 140 -5.36 8.78 6.46
C TYR A 140 -4.58 9.99 6.99
N TRP A 141 -4.30 10.92 6.10
CA TRP A 141 -3.80 12.23 6.50
C TRP A 141 -4.97 13.13 6.88
N ASN A 142 -5.20 13.28 8.19
CA ASN A 142 -6.38 13.94 8.73
C ASN A 142 -6.20 15.46 8.97
N TYR A 143 -5.15 16.08 8.42
CA TYR A 143 -5.01 17.54 8.45
C TYR A 143 -6.12 18.20 7.62
N PRO A 144 -6.90 19.14 8.18
CA PRO A 144 -8.00 19.76 7.46
C PRO A 144 -7.54 20.43 6.16
N ARG A 145 -8.12 20.04 5.02
CA ARG A 145 -7.76 20.57 3.70
C ARG A 145 -6.29 20.35 3.29
N GLY A 146 -5.58 19.44 3.95
CA GLY A 146 -4.15 19.20 3.71
C GLY A 146 -3.85 18.90 2.23
N TRP A 147 -4.64 18.03 1.60
CA TRP A 147 -4.50 17.69 0.19
C TRP A 147 -4.74 18.89 -0.75
N GLU A 148 -5.68 19.78 -0.45
CA GLU A 148 -5.88 20.99 -1.24
C GLU A 148 -4.66 21.93 -1.19
N TYR A 149 -4.02 22.05 -0.04
CA TYR A 149 -2.77 22.81 0.09
C TYR A 149 -1.63 22.18 -0.70
N VAL A 150 -1.51 20.86 -0.68
CA VAL A 150 -0.51 20.13 -1.47
C VAL A 150 -0.74 20.38 -2.97
N VAL A 151 -1.97 20.27 -3.46
CA VAL A 151 -2.27 20.53 -4.89
C VAL A 151 -1.94 21.97 -5.27
N LYS A 152 -2.28 22.95 -4.44
CA LYS A 152 -1.92 24.37 -4.68
C LYS A 152 -0.40 24.55 -4.74
N TYR A 153 0.33 23.89 -3.85
CA TYR A 153 1.77 23.96 -3.83
C TYR A 153 2.41 23.32 -5.07
N LEU A 154 1.93 22.15 -5.50
CA LEU A 154 2.36 21.49 -6.73
C LEU A 154 2.10 22.39 -7.97
N ASN A 155 0.91 22.98 -8.06
CA ASN A 155 0.59 23.93 -9.14
C ASN A 155 1.53 25.13 -9.16
N HIS A 156 1.89 25.67 -7.98
CA HIS A 156 2.87 26.75 -7.88
C HIS A 156 4.28 26.33 -8.35
N LYS A 157 4.63 25.05 -8.19
CA LYS A 157 5.89 24.45 -8.68
C LYS A 157 5.82 24.04 -10.16
N GLY A 158 4.71 24.24 -10.85
CA GLY A 158 4.52 23.90 -12.27
C GLY A 158 4.11 22.45 -12.53
N TYR A 159 3.58 21.76 -11.53
CA TYR A 159 3.06 20.41 -11.67
C TYR A 159 1.54 20.37 -11.49
N LYS A 160 0.85 19.64 -12.35
CA LYS A 160 -0.53 19.23 -12.08
C LYS A 160 -0.53 18.16 -10.98
N ALA A 161 -1.62 18.03 -10.25
CA ALA A 161 -1.85 16.91 -9.34
C ALA A 161 -2.92 15.98 -9.93
N LEU A 162 -2.60 14.71 -10.08
CA LEU A 162 -3.49 13.69 -10.61
C LEU A 162 -3.88 12.71 -9.49
N ALA A 163 -5.14 12.73 -9.04
CA ALA A 163 -5.66 11.79 -8.05
C ALA A 163 -6.03 10.46 -8.74
N ILE A 164 -5.37 9.38 -8.33
CA ILE A 164 -5.41 8.07 -9.02
C ILE A 164 -6.05 6.94 -8.24
N ASP A 165 -6.53 7.19 -7.05
CA ASP A 165 -7.16 6.17 -6.20
C ASP A 165 -8.68 6.06 -6.41
N LEU A 166 -9.35 5.29 -5.56
CA LEU A 166 -10.79 5.12 -5.62
C LEU A 166 -11.50 6.36 -5.04
N GLN A 167 -12.48 6.89 -5.76
CA GLN A 167 -13.20 8.08 -5.34
C GLN A 167 -14.15 7.83 -4.16
N TYR A 168 -14.83 6.68 -4.18
CA TYR A 168 -15.81 6.30 -3.17
C TYR A 168 -15.56 4.85 -2.76
N SER A 169 -14.58 4.63 -1.90
CA SER A 169 -14.40 3.32 -1.28
C SER A 169 -14.70 3.38 0.21
N ASN A 170 -15.36 2.36 0.71
CA ASN A 170 -15.38 2.13 2.14
C ASN A 170 -14.03 1.57 2.60
N ASN A 171 -13.88 1.39 3.91
CA ASN A 171 -12.70 0.79 4.53
C ASN A 171 -12.32 -0.62 4.02
N ARG A 172 -13.17 -1.26 3.23
CA ARG A 172 -12.93 -2.57 2.61
C ARG A 172 -12.57 -2.48 1.14
N GLY A 173 -12.42 -1.26 0.59
CA GLY A 173 -12.21 -1.03 -0.84
C GLY A 173 -13.45 -1.29 -1.70
N GLU A 174 -14.62 -1.45 -1.09
CA GLU A 174 -15.88 -1.62 -1.81
C GLU A 174 -16.42 -0.26 -2.23
N ARG A 175 -16.91 -0.13 -3.45
CA ARG A 175 -17.58 1.11 -3.91
C ARG A 175 -18.81 1.38 -3.06
N ILE A 176 -18.89 2.57 -2.48
CA ILE A 176 -20.09 3.02 -1.79
C ILE A 176 -21.09 3.50 -2.84
N GLN A 177 -22.08 2.67 -3.16
CA GLN A 177 -23.22 3.11 -3.94
C GLN A 177 -24.20 3.85 -3.00
N HIS A 178 -24.33 5.16 -3.18
CA HIS A 178 -25.39 5.93 -2.52
C HIS A 178 -26.72 5.59 -3.18
N LYS A 179 -27.64 5.03 -2.41
CA LYS A 179 -29.05 4.91 -2.84
C LYS A 179 -29.74 6.23 -2.57
N PRO A 180 -30.58 6.73 -3.50
CA PRO A 180 -31.39 7.91 -3.27
C PRO A 180 -32.24 7.73 -1.99
N GLY A 181 -32.15 8.66 -1.04
CA GLY A 181 -32.89 8.62 0.23
C GLY A 181 -32.16 8.01 1.43
N GLU A 182 -30.94 7.51 1.29
CA GLU A 182 -30.10 7.17 2.45
C GLU A 182 -29.56 8.45 3.10
N ALA A 183 -29.61 8.51 4.45
CA ALA A 183 -28.99 9.59 5.22
C ALA A 183 -27.53 9.77 4.78
N GLU A 184 -27.08 11.02 4.67
CA GLU A 184 -25.68 11.34 4.34
C GLU A 184 -24.76 10.55 5.29
N LYS A 185 -24.04 9.58 4.73
CA LYS A 185 -22.97 8.91 5.46
C LYS A 185 -21.90 9.95 5.81
N PRO A 186 -21.18 9.80 6.92
CA PRO A 186 -20.22 10.79 7.35
C PRO A 186 -19.28 11.13 6.19
N LYS A 187 -19.18 12.41 5.86
CA LYS A 187 -18.26 12.89 4.82
C LYS A 187 -16.87 12.39 5.17
N TRP A 188 -16.30 11.58 4.32
CA TRP A 188 -14.92 11.15 4.47
C TRP A 188 -14.01 12.38 4.51
N VAL A 189 -13.17 12.47 5.53
CA VAL A 189 -12.27 13.61 5.72
C VAL A 189 -11.26 13.73 4.56
N ASN A 190 -11.05 12.63 3.81
CA ASN A 190 -10.07 12.52 2.74
C ASN A 190 -10.74 12.15 1.42
N GLN A 191 -11.48 13.05 0.84
CA GLN A 191 -11.85 12.97 -0.57
C GLN A 191 -10.70 13.50 -1.44
N PRO A 192 -10.57 13.03 -2.70
CA PRO A 192 -9.71 13.70 -3.66
C PRO A 192 -10.03 15.18 -3.65
N PRO A 193 -9.03 16.08 -3.55
CA PRO A 193 -9.28 17.51 -3.48
C PRO A 193 -9.85 18.01 -4.80
N ASP A 194 -10.87 18.89 -4.74
CA ASP A 194 -11.59 19.41 -5.90
C ASP A 194 -10.68 20.10 -6.92
N ASN A 195 -9.51 20.55 -6.50
CA ASN A 195 -8.53 21.22 -7.35
C ASN A 195 -7.48 20.28 -7.97
N ALA A 196 -7.64 18.97 -7.85
CA ALA A 196 -6.83 17.96 -8.54
C ALA A 196 -7.53 17.48 -9.81
N GLU A 197 -6.72 17.07 -10.80
CA GLU A 197 -7.21 16.27 -11.92
C GLU A 197 -7.63 14.88 -11.40
N LEU A 198 -8.73 14.33 -11.91
CA LEU A 198 -9.26 13.07 -11.43
C LEU A 198 -9.02 11.95 -12.44
N ALA A 199 -8.27 10.93 -12.03
CA ALA A 199 -8.04 9.69 -12.79
C ALA A 199 -8.26 8.48 -11.86
N HIS A 200 -9.38 8.50 -11.14
CA HIS A 200 -9.74 7.48 -10.16
C HIS A 200 -10.57 6.34 -10.77
N ASP A 201 -10.76 5.27 -10.01
CA ASP A 201 -11.56 4.09 -10.39
C ASP A 201 -11.10 3.38 -11.66
N ASN A 202 -9.87 3.57 -12.05
CA ASN A 202 -9.29 2.93 -13.22
C ASN A 202 -8.89 1.46 -12.94
N PRO A 203 -8.84 0.61 -13.97
CA PRO A 203 -8.14 -0.67 -13.91
C PRO A 203 -6.69 -0.50 -13.47
N LEU A 204 -6.11 -1.53 -12.86
CA LEU A 204 -4.79 -1.42 -12.25
C LEU A 204 -3.67 -1.11 -13.26
N ASP A 205 -3.77 -1.61 -14.50
CA ASP A 205 -2.81 -1.31 -15.58
C ASP A 205 -2.85 0.16 -16.01
N VAL A 206 -4.05 0.78 -16.04
CA VAL A 206 -4.20 2.22 -16.27
C VAL A 206 -3.61 3.02 -15.10
N THR A 207 -3.88 2.58 -13.87
CA THR A 207 -3.29 3.20 -12.66
C THR A 207 -1.76 3.10 -12.69
N MET A 208 -1.20 1.94 -13.08
CA MET A 208 0.24 1.78 -13.27
C MET A 208 0.81 2.70 -14.34
N SER A 209 0.09 2.89 -15.46
CA SER A 209 0.48 3.85 -16.51
C SER A 209 0.48 5.28 -15.98
N ASN A 210 -0.54 5.67 -15.24
CA ASN A 210 -0.62 6.99 -14.63
C ASN A 210 0.55 7.25 -13.65
N ILE A 211 0.92 6.25 -12.86
CA ILE A 211 2.10 6.33 -11.98
C ILE A 211 3.38 6.38 -12.81
N LYS A 212 3.54 5.50 -13.79
CA LYS A 212 4.74 5.41 -14.64
C LYS A 212 5.08 6.74 -15.30
N HIS A 213 4.08 7.45 -15.76
CA HIS A 213 4.24 8.73 -16.47
C HIS A 213 4.23 9.96 -15.55
N SER A 214 3.97 9.82 -14.24
CA SER A 214 4.11 10.91 -13.28
C SER A 214 5.57 11.24 -13.01
N GLU A 215 5.85 12.43 -12.51
CA GLU A 215 7.20 12.81 -12.07
C GLU A 215 7.57 12.06 -10.78
N PHE A 216 6.66 12.03 -9.81
CA PHE A 216 6.75 11.28 -8.56
C PHE A 216 5.35 11.00 -8.00
N PHE A 217 5.28 10.31 -6.88
CA PHE A 217 4.03 9.97 -6.21
C PHE A 217 3.98 10.55 -4.79
N ILE A 218 2.81 11.05 -4.36
CA ILE A 218 2.53 11.41 -2.97
C ILE A 218 1.35 10.60 -2.49
N GLY A 219 1.49 9.92 -1.37
CA GLY A 219 0.40 9.13 -0.82
C GLY A 219 0.61 8.71 0.63
N LEU A 220 -0.20 7.75 1.03
CA LEU A 220 -0.24 7.20 2.39
C LEU A 220 0.60 5.92 2.48
N GLY A 221 0.87 5.41 3.68
CA GLY A 221 1.41 4.06 3.91
C GLY A 221 0.42 3.00 3.42
N SER A 222 0.37 2.79 2.09
CA SER A 222 -0.63 1.95 1.41
C SER A 222 -0.09 1.28 0.15
N GLY A 223 -0.91 0.41 -0.45
CA GLY A 223 -0.54 -0.33 -1.64
C GLY A 223 -0.13 0.51 -2.85
N LEU A 224 -0.65 1.74 -3.01
CA LEU A 224 -0.26 2.65 -4.11
C LEU A 224 1.16 3.19 -3.92
N SER A 225 1.59 3.45 -2.70
CA SER A 225 2.98 3.84 -2.40
C SER A 225 3.96 2.71 -2.77
N TRP A 226 3.64 1.47 -2.38
CA TRP A 226 4.42 0.29 -2.77
C TRP A 226 4.43 0.05 -4.28
N LEU A 227 3.30 0.29 -4.96
CA LEU A 227 3.20 0.20 -6.42
C LEU A 227 4.06 1.26 -7.11
N SER A 228 4.05 2.48 -6.60
CA SER A 228 4.85 3.58 -7.15
C SER A 228 6.35 3.31 -7.00
N TRP A 229 6.77 2.78 -5.85
CA TRP A 229 8.14 2.32 -5.64
C TRP A 229 8.52 1.16 -6.59
N ALA A 230 7.62 0.18 -6.77
CA ALA A 230 7.82 -0.91 -7.73
C ALA A 230 8.01 -0.41 -9.18
N LEU A 231 7.36 0.70 -9.53
CA LEU A 231 7.51 1.39 -10.82
C LEU A 231 8.68 2.38 -10.86
N ASN A 232 9.58 2.28 -9.87
CA ASN A 232 10.81 3.07 -9.76
C ASN A 232 10.61 4.58 -9.60
N LYS A 233 9.47 5.00 -9.04
CA LYS A 233 9.17 6.40 -8.75
C LYS A 233 9.68 6.81 -7.37
N TRP A 234 10.04 8.09 -7.23
CA TRP A 234 10.14 8.72 -5.93
C TRP A 234 8.77 8.74 -5.25
N VAL A 235 8.72 8.41 -3.98
CA VAL A 235 7.51 8.38 -3.17
C VAL A 235 7.66 9.36 -2.01
N ILE A 236 6.67 10.23 -1.83
CA ILE A 236 6.48 10.97 -0.58
C ILE A 236 5.37 10.25 0.17
N MET A 237 5.71 9.63 1.30
CA MET A 237 4.79 8.82 2.10
C MET A 237 4.41 9.57 3.36
N ILE A 238 3.12 9.94 3.45
CA ILE A 238 2.54 10.60 4.63
C ILE A 238 1.98 9.53 5.52
N HIS A 239 2.45 9.42 6.74
CA HIS A 239 2.00 8.38 7.65
C HIS A 239 2.20 8.70 9.14
N GLY A 240 1.21 8.32 9.96
CA GLY A 240 1.27 8.35 11.42
C GLY A 240 0.95 6.99 12.04
N PHE A 241 0.32 6.10 11.26
CA PHE A 241 -0.07 4.76 11.70
C PHE A 241 1.10 3.80 11.80
N THR A 242 2.00 3.79 10.80
CA THR A 242 3.26 3.04 10.80
C THR A 242 4.42 3.97 11.10
N LYS A 243 5.52 3.43 11.63
CA LYS A 243 6.79 4.16 11.74
C LYS A 243 7.54 4.09 10.41
N PRO A 244 8.39 5.09 10.07
CA PRO A 244 9.14 5.12 8.81
C PRO A 244 9.92 3.84 8.51
N TRP A 245 10.57 3.26 9.50
CA TRP A 245 11.40 2.06 9.36
C TRP A 245 10.61 0.80 8.96
N TYR A 246 9.29 0.82 9.08
CA TYR A 246 8.44 -0.33 8.70
C TYR A 246 8.25 -0.44 7.19
N GLU A 247 8.21 0.69 6.51
CA GLU A 247 8.00 0.82 5.06
C GLU A 247 9.35 0.78 4.30
N PHE A 248 9.34 0.74 2.98
CA PHE A 248 10.56 0.81 2.16
C PHE A 248 11.26 2.17 2.29
N GLN A 249 12.61 2.17 2.21
CA GLN A 249 13.42 3.38 2.40
C GLN A 249 13.95 3.94 1.07
N ASP A 250 14.22 3.06 0.09
CA ASP A 250 14.76 3.48 -1.20
C ASP A 250 13.77 4.34 -1.97
N LYS A 251 14.24 5.47 -2.50
CA LYS A 251 13.41 6.47 -3.22
C LYS A 251 12.14 6.88 -2.45
N CYS A 252 12.21 6.94 -1.13
CA CYS A 252 11.11 7.36 -0.27
C CYS A 252 11.50 8.52 0.63
N VAL A 253 10.63 9.53 0.68
CA VAL A 253 10.69 10.59 1.68
C VAL A 253 9.50 10.40 2.62
N HIS A 254 9.80 9.99 3.84
CA HIS A 254 8.79 9.80 4.88
C HIS A 254 8.41 11.13 5.51
N VAL A 255 7.12 11.43 5.53
CA VAL A 255 6.54 12.59 6.23
C VAL A 255 5.74 12.09 7.42
N HIS A 256 6.24 12.34 8.61
CA HIS A 256 5.65 11.93 9.87
C HIS A 256 6.03 12.93 10.96
N ASN A 257 5.35 12.90 12.09
CA ASN A 257 5.63 13.79 13.22
C ASN A 257 5.91 12.96 14.48
N ASP A 258 7.19 12.87 14.87
CA ASP A 258 7.63 12.13 16.07
C ASP A 258 7.38 12.90 17.38
N LYS A 259 6.91 14.15 17.32
CA LYS A 259 6.64 14.97 18.51
C LYS A 259 5.28 14.67 19.15
N VAL A 260 4.47 13.85 18.47
CA VAL A 260 3.12 13.46 18.91
C VAL A 260 3.00 11.94 18.95
N CYS A 261 1.89 11.43 19.50
CA CYS A 261 1.59 10.00 19.47
C CYS A 261 1.55 9.49 18.02
N THR A 262 2.28 8.41 17.73
CA THR A 262 2.37 7.81 16.39
C THR A 262 2.81 6.35 16.46
N GLY A 263 2.52 5.56 15.41
CA GLY A 263 3.00 4.18 15.28
C GLY A 263 2.09 3.13 15.92
N CYS A 264 0.78 3.36 15.95
CA CYS A 264 -0.20 2.41 16.53
C CYS A 264 -0.13 1.01 15.91
N TRP A 265 0.31 0.87 14.66
CA TRP A 265 0.53 -0.43 14.04
C TRP A 265 1.50 -1.33 14.83
N HIS A 266 2.42 -0.72 15.57
CA HIS A 266 3.47 -1.41 16.30
C HIS A 266 3.09 -1.72 17.76
N VAL A 267 1.80 -1.60 18.10
CA VAL A 267 1.28 -1.89 19.44
C VAL A 267 0.44 -3.17 19.39
N ASP A 268 0.78 -4.15 20.20
CA ASP A 268 0.23 -5.52 20.11
C ASP A 268 -1.30 -5.58 20.23
N TYR A 269 -1.90 -4.75 21.06
CA TYR A 269 -3.35 -4.78 21.26
C TYR A 269 -4.15 -4.18 20.09
N VAL A 270 -3.55 -3.33 19.24
CA VAL A 270 -4.25 -2.68 18.10
C VAL A 270 -4.74 -3.70 17.11
N LEU A 271 -4.00 -4.78 16.93
CA LEU A 271 -4.37 -5.86 16.02
C LEU A 271 -5.68 -6.57 16.42
N ASN A 272 -6.12 -6.42 17.66
CA ASN A 272 -7.36 -7.01 18.17
C ASN A 272 -8.61 -6.13 18.00
N LEU A 273 -8.44 -4.86 17.57
CA LEU A 273 -9.51 -3.89 17.42
C LEU A 273 -10.10 -3.91 16.02
N LYS A 274 -10.71 -5.02 15.62
CA LYS A 274 -11.01 -5.36 14.23
C LYS A 274 -12.13 -4.57 13.54
N GLU A 275 -12.98 -3.84 14.26
CA GLU A 275 -14.23 -3.32 13.70
C GLU A 275 -14.44 -1.81 13.92
N ASP A 276 -13.59 -1.14 14.66
CA ASP A 276 -13.71 0.28 14.90
C ASP A 276 -12.93 1.10 13.86
N TRP A 277 -13.63 1.61 12.89
CA TRP A 277 -13.05 2.43 11.82
C TRP A 277 -12.47 3.75 12.34
N GLU A 278 -13.08 4.34 13.34
CA GLU A 278 -12.62 5.57 13.99
C GLU A 278 -11.62 5.28 15.12
N MET A 279 -10.99 4.13 15.07
CA MET A 279 -10.08 3.69 16.11
C MET A 279 -8.87 4.63 16.22
N CYS A 280 -8.74 5.23 17.39
CA CYS A 280 -7.50 5.83 17.87
C CYS A 280 -7.22 5.20 19.23
N PRO A 281 -6.31 4.23 19.34
CA PRO A 281 -6.16 3.41 20.54
C PRO A 281 -5.94 4.24 21.81
N GLU A 282 -5.13 5.30 21.71
CA GLU A 282 -4.73 6.11 22.84
C GLU A 282 -5.66 7.32 23.10
N HIS A 283 -6.25 7.89 22.03
CA HIS A 283 -6.86 9.22 22.12
C HIS A 283 -8.28 9.31 21.57
N LYS A 284 -8.96 8.17 21.33
CA LYS A 284 -10.35 8.18 20.86
C LYS A 284 -11.24 8.96 21.81
N GLY A 285 -12.03 9.89 21.27
CA GLY A 285 -12.97 10.73 22.04
C GLY A 285 -12.33 11.92 22.77
N THR A 286 -11.04 12.19 22.53
CA THR A 286 -10.36 13.39 23.05
C THR A 286 -10.00 14.34 21.90
N ASP A 287 -9.55 15.55 22.22
CA ASP A 287 -9.03 16.54 21.27
C ASP A 287 -7.76 16.08 20.55
N ARG A 288 -7.02 15.11 21.15
CA ARG A 288 -5.84 14.47 20.54
C ARG A 288 -6.19 13.34 19.56
N HIS A 289 -7.45 13.06 19.30
CA HIS A 289 -7.90 12.02 18.39
C HIS A 289 -7.28 12.21 17.00
N PHE A 290 -6.52 11.20 16.52
CA PHE A 290 -5.73 11.22 15.28
C PHE A 290 -4.66 12.31 15.21
N GLU A 291 -4.10 12.77 16.33
CA GLU A 291 -3.02 13.76 16.31
C GLU A 291 -1.84 13.30 15.45
N CYS A 292 -1.54 11.98 15.41
CA CYS A 292 -0.48 11.39 14.58
C CYS A 292 -0.55 11.79 13.08
N SER A 293 -1.72 12.13 12.59
CA SER A 293 -1.93 12.56 11.20
C SER A 293 -2.48 13.97 11.07
N LYS A 294 -3.12 14.52 12.11
CA LYS A 294 -3.55 15.92 12.13
C LYS A 294 -2.39 16.90 12.32
N GLU A 295 -1.37 16.47 13.06
CA GLU A 295 -0.18 17.31 13.35
C GLU A 295 0.96 17.12 12.32
N ILE A 296 0.69 16.44 11.20
CA ILE A 296 1.51 16.51 10.00
C ILE A 296 0.99 17.70 9.21
N ASP A 297 1.65 18.85 9.34
CA ASP A 297 1.21 20.06 8.67
C ASP A 297 1.63 20.12 7.18
N PRO A 298 0.95 20.90 6.33
CA PRO A 298 1.30 21.01 4.92
C PRO A 298 2.75 21.46 4.67
N PRO A 299 3.36 22.38 5.43
CA PRO A 299 4.78 22.71 5.30
C PRO A 299 5.72 21.51 5.39
N MET A 300 5.45 20.50 6.21
CA MET A 300 6.24 19.27 6.27
C MET A 300 6.20 18.52 4.92
N VAL A 301 5.02 18.45 4.30
CA VAL A 301 4.84 17.84 2.98
C VAL A 301 5.51 18.68 1.88
N PHE A 302 5.43 20.01 1.96
CA PHE A 302 6.09 20.91 1.01
C PHE A 302 7.63 20.74 1.04
N GLY A 303 8.22 20.60 2.23
CA GLY A 303 9.63 20.29 2.39
C GLY A 303 10.04 18.96 1.73
N ALA A 304 9.19 17.95 1.82
CA ALA A 304 9.38 16.66 1.15
C ALA A 304 9.27 16.79 -0.38
N ILE A 305 8.31 17.57 -0.89
CA ILE A 305 8.17 17.87 -2.32
C ILE A 305 9.43 18.56 -2.85
N ASP A 306 9.91 19.61 -2.18
CA ASP A 306 11.12 20.32 -2.59
C ASP A 306 12.36 19.43 -2.57
N LYS A 307 12.44 18.49 -1.62
CA LYS A 307 13.52 17.50 -1.57
C LYS A 307 13.47 16.57 -2.77
N VAL A 308 12.31 16.03 -3.11
CA VAL A 308 12.15 15.11 -4.25
C VAL A 308 12.43 15.84 -5.57
N ILE A 309 11.90 17.05 -5.76
CA ILE A 309 12.14 17.85 -6.99
C ILE A 309 13.65 18.06 -7.23
N LYS A 310 14.46 18.21 -6.19
CA LYS A 310 15.93 18.34 -6.32
C LYS A 310 16.63 17.05 -6.72
N CYS A 311 15.95 15.90 -6.58
CA CYS A 311 16.49 14.58 -6.92
C CYS A 311 16.05 14.10 -8.32
N LEU A 312 15.12 14.81 -8.98
CA LEU A 312 14.67 14.53 -10.35
C LEU A 312 15.59 15.15 -11.40
#